data_7d7ca6290821e4ee797c723a93f1331d
#
_entry.id   7d7ca6290821e4ee797c723a93f1331d
#
_cell.length_a   1.000
_cell.length_b   1.000
_cell.length_c   1.000
_cell.angle_alpha   90.00
_cell.angle_beta   90.00
_cell.angle_gamma   90.00
#
_symmetry.space_group_name_H-M   'P 1'
#
loop_
_entity.id
_entity.type
_entity.pdbx_description
1 polymer ?
#
loop_
_entity_poly.entity_id
_entity_poly.type
_entity_poly.pdbx_seq_one_letter_code
_entity_poly.pdbx_strand_id
1 'polypeptide(L)'
;LEPMCIGIASKCKINSNIGNSAVTSDIDGELEKLHTSVHYGADTVMDLSTGKDIDNIRAAIIDASPVPIGTVPIYQMLEELGGNIEDMRAQHFLDMVEHQAKQGVDYMTIHCGVLMEHLHLTTQRVTGIVSRGGSLIAKWMMVHRKQNPLYEAFDDLCDIMRQYDVTWSLGDGLRPGSIADASDEAQFAELDVLGELTKRGQDNGTQ
;
A
#
# COMPACT_ATOMS: atom_id res chain seq x y z
N LEU A 1 7.18 -19.21 7.05
CA LEU A 1 6.52 -18.18 7.86
C LEU A 1 5.88 -18.78 9.11
N GLU A 2 5.85 -18.01 10.19
CA GLU A 2 5.07 -18.39 11.37
C GLU A 2 3.58 -18.15 11.11
N PRO A 3 2.69 -19.12 11.46
CA PRO A 3 1.25 -18.95 11.27
C PRO A 3 0.73 -17.78 12.11
N MET A 4 -0.03 -16.90 11.49
CA MET A 4 -0.74 -15.83 12.20
C MET A 4 -2.10 -15.56 11.56
N CYS A 5 -2.99 -14.92 12.31
CA CYS A 5 -4.26 -14.45 11.80
C CYS A 5 -4.54 -13.00 12.20
N ILE A 6 -5.21 -12.30 11.30
CA ILE A 6 -5.70 -10.93 11.52
C ILE A 6 -7.23 -10.99 11.50
N GLY A 7 -7.89 -10.33 12.45
CA GLY A 7 -9.34 -10.31 12.50
C GLY A 7 -9.86 -9.88 13.88
N ILE A 8 -11.17 -9.66 13.97
CA ILE A 8 -11.85 -9.13 15.16
C ILE A 8 -11.60 -9.98 16.41
N ALA A 9 -11.54 -11.31 16.25
CA ALA A 9 -11.30 -12.26 17.36
C ALA A 9 -9.81 -12.48 17.66
N SER A 10 -8.92 -11.87 16.91
CA SER A 10 -7.47 -12.02 17.06
C SER A 10 -6.89 -10.91 17.94
N LYS A 11 -5.69 -11.17 18.49
CA LYS A 11 -4.91 -10.12 19.14
C LYS A 11 -4.42 -9.11 18.11
N CYS A 12 -4.22 -7.87 18.54
CA CYS A 12 -3.61 -6.84 17.71
C CYS A 12 -2.24 -7.28 17.18
N LYS A 13 -1.96 -6.97 15.92
CA LYS A 13 -0.68 -7.24 15.27
C LYS A 13 0.10 -5.95 15.08
N ILE A 14 1.41 -6.06 15.22
CA ILE A 14 2.34 -4.95 15.02
C ILE A 14 2.97 -5.08 13.64
N ASN A 15 2.75 -4.08 12.79
CA ASN A 15 3.49 -3.94 11.53
C ASN A 15 4.66 -2.99 11.71
N SER A 16 5.86 -3.40 11.33
CA SER A 16 7.05 -2.54 11.25
C SER A 16 7.32 -2.14 9.80
N ASN A 17 7.74 -0.89 9.60
CA ASN A 17 8.11 -0.38 8.28
C ASN A 17 9.61 -0.29 8.14
N ILE A 18 10.15 -0.86 7.07
CA ILE A 18 11.55 -0.75 6.63
C ILE A 18 11.59 -0.26 5.18
N GLY A 19 12.75 -0.12 4.61
CA GLY A 19 12.92 0.23 3.20
C GLY A 19 14.13 1.11 2.97
N ASN A 20 14.79 0.90 1.83
CA ASN A 20 15.88 1.74 1.38
C ASN A 20 15.35 3.03 0.72
N SER A 21 16.22 4.03 0.64
CA SER A 21 15.96 5.26 -0.10
C SER A 21 17.09 5.53 -1.11
N ALA A 22 16.91 6.54 -1.93
CA ALA A 22 17.94 6.92 -2.92
C ALA A 22 19.30 7.30 -2.29
N VAL A 23 19.34 7.60 -1.00
CA VAL A 23 20.52 8.11 -0.29
C VAL A 23 21.03 7.22 0.83
N THR A 24 20.24 6.25 1.28
CA THR A 24 20.62 5.41 2.42
C THR A 24 20.14 3.98 2.26
N SER A 25 20.92 3.07 2.85
CA SER A 25 20.66 1.65 3.01
C SER A 25 20.91 0.82 1.75
N ASP A 26 21.32 -0.39 2.00
CA ASP A 26 21.57 -1.45 1.05
C ASP A 26 20.92 -2.75 1.56
N ILE A 27 21.17 -3.88 0.92
CA ILE A 27 20.63 -5.18 1.31
C ILE A 27 20.96 -5.52 2.76
N ASP A 28 22.23 -5.37 3.17
CA ASP A 28 22.66 -5.72 4.53
C ASP A 28 21.96 -4.84 5.58
N GLY A 29 21.83 -3.53 5.30
CA GLY A 29 21.13 -2.60 6.16
C GLY A 29 19.62 -2.90 6.27
N GLU A 30 18.98 -3.34 5.18
CA GLU A 30 17.56 -3.73 5.22
C GLU A 30 17.36 -5.04 5.99
N LEU A 31 18.27 -6.01 5.85
CA LEU A 31 18.23 -7.26 6.63
C LEU A 31 18.46 -6.99 8.13
N GLU A 32 19.36 -6.07 8.50
CA GLU A 32 19.52 -5.66 9.90
C GLU A 32 18.24 -5.04 10.46
N LYS A 33 17.57 -4.17 9.70
CA LYS A 33 16.27 -3.58 10.08
C LYS A 33 15.18 -4.64 10.20
N LEU A 34 15.12 -5.60 9.29
CA LEU A 34 14.19 -6.73 9.36
C LEU A 34 14.39 -7.52 10.66
N HIS A 35 15.62 -7.97 10.92
CA HIS A 35 15.93 -8.75 12.12
C HIS A 35 15.63 -7.97 13.41
N THR A 36 15.96 -6.69 13.43
CA THR A 36 15.65 -5.80 14.57
C THR A 36 14.15 -5.68 14.78
N SER A 37 13.38 -5.47 13.71
CA SER A 37 11.92 -5.37 13.77
C SER A 37 11.29 -6.63 14.36
N VAL A 38 11.68 -7.80 13.87
CA VAL A 38 11.20 -9.09 14.35
C VAL A 38 11.62 -9.34 15.81
N HIS A 39 12.87 -9.03 16.15
CA HIS A 39 13.40 -9.18 17.52
C HIS A 39 12.57 -8.36 18.54
N TYR A 40 12.13 -7.17 18.17
CA TYR A 40 11.32 -6.30 19.03
C TYR A 40 9.81 -6.54 18.91
N GLY A 41 9.39 -7.58 18.21
CA GLY A 41 8.01 -8.09 18.24
C GLY A 41 7.12 -7.64 17.09
N ALA A 42 7.70 -7.31 15.94
CA ALA A 42 6.89 -7.12 14.74
C ALA A 42 6.25 -8.46 14.31
N ASP A 43 4.94 -8.44 14.12
CA ASP A 43 4.17 -9.57 13.59
C ASP A 43 4.22 -9.61 12.06
N THR A 44 4.39 -8.44 11.42
CA THR A 44 4.56 -8.26 9.97
C THR A 44 5.58 -7.17 9.70
N VAL A 45 6.20 -7.18 8.53
CA VAL A 45 7.11 -6.12 8.10
C VAL A 45 6.71 -5.63 6.72
N MET A 46 6.70 -4.31 6.53
CA MET A 46 6.40 -3.70 5.24
C MET A 46 7.65 -3.09 4.63
N ASP A 47 8.00 -3.54 3.43
CA ASP A 47 9.06 -2.96 2.60
C ASP A 47 8.52 -1.74 1.85
N LEU A 48 8.96 -0.56 2.27
CA LEU A 48 8.61 0.74 1.67
C LEU A 48 9.75 1.29 0.80
N SER A 49 10.59 0.43 0.25
CA SER A 49 11.76 0.81 -0.55
C SER A 49 11.38 1.72 -1.73
N THR A 50 12.16 2.78 -1.90
CA THR A 50 12.02 3.80 -2.96
C THR A 50 13.35 4.13 -3.63
N GLY A 51 14.42 3.43 -3.26
CA GLY A 51 15.76 3.61 -3.81
C GLY A 51 16.00 2.75 -5.04
N LYS A 52 17.27 2.50 -5.31
CA LYS A 52 17.68 1.60 -6.40
C LYS A 52 17.62 0.14 -5.95
N ASP A 53 17.57 -0.76 -6.93
CA ASP A 53 17.69 -2.21 -6.71
C ASP A 53 16.58 -2.82 -5.83
N ILE A 54 15.37 -2.25 -5.92
CA ILE A 54 14.23 -2.63 -5.08
C ILE A 54 13.94 -4.13 -5.17
N ASP A 55 14.00 -4.73 -6.36
CA ASP A 55 13.66 -6.14 -6.57
C ASP A 55 14.61 -7.08 -5.83
N ASN A 56 15.92 -6.83 -5.87
CA ASN A 56 16.91 -7.67 -5.17
C ASN A 56 16.83 -7.47 -3.65
N ILE A 57 16.60 -6.24 -3.20
CA ILE A 57 16.41 -5.94 -1.78
C ILE A 57 15.17 -6.67 -1.26
N ARG A 58 14.05 -6.57 -1.97
CA ARG A 58 12.80 -7.28 -1.61
C ARG A 58 12.98 -8.78 -1.59
N ALA A 59 13.64 -9.34 -2.60
CA ALA A 59 13.91 -10.77 -2.65
C ALA A 59 14.71 -11.24 -1.42
N ALA A 60 15.75 -10.49 -1.04
CA ALA A 60 16.53 -10.78 0.16
C ALA A 60 15.71 -10.66 1.47
N ILE A 61 14.83 -9.65 1.56
CA ILE A 61 13.92 -9.46 2.70
C ILE A 61 12.93 -10.64 2.80
N ILE A 62 12.31 -11.04 1.70
CA ILE A 62 11.34 -12.15 1.68
C ILE A 62 12.01 -13.47 2.05
N ASP A 63 13.20 -13.74 1.52
CA ASP A 63 13.96 -14.98 1.81
C ASP A 63 14.37 -15.08 3.29
N ALA A 64 14.75 -13.96 3.90
CA ALA A 64 15.20 -13.90 5.28
C ALA A 64 14.08 -13.79 6.32
N SER A 65 12.86 -13.43 5.93
CA SER A 65 11.79 -13.09 6.87
C SER A 65 11.06 -14.32 7.43
N PRO A 66 10.93 -14.44 8.75
CA PRO A 66 10.03 -15.41 9.37
C PRO A 66 8.57 -14.93 9.47
N VAL A 67 8.31 -13.65 9.17
CA VAL A 67 6.99 -13.02 9.27
C VAL A 67 6.53 -12.51 7.89
N PRO A 68 5.20 -12.32 7.67
CA PRO A 68 4.68 -11.83 6.41
C PRO A 68 5.28 -10.48 5.99
N ILE A 69 5.59 -10.36 4.70
CA ILE A 69 6.14 -9.14 4.08
C ILE A 69 5.09 -8.44 3.24
N GLY A 70 4.89 -7.16 3.53
CA GLY A 70 4.02 -6.29 2.75
C GLY A 70 4.77 -5.27 1.92
N THR A 71 4.09 -4.72 0.90
CA THR A 71 4.63 -3.65 0.05
C THR A 71 3.59 -2.57 -0.26
N VAL A 72 4.05 -1.50 -0.89
CA VAL A 72 3.20 -0.44 -1.47
C VAL A 72 3.58 -0.31 -2.96
N PRO A 73 2.94 -1.06 -3.87
CA PRO A 73 3.38 -1.19 -5.26
C PRO A 73 3.55 0.12 -6.02
N ILE A 74 2.74 1.14 -5.69
CA ILE A 74 2.81 2.47 -6.34
C ILE A 74 4.19 3.14 -6.17
N TYR A 75 4.98 2.77 -5.14
CA TYR A 75 6.29 3.40 -4.92
C TYR A 75 7.32 2.91 -5.93
N GLN A 76 7.39 1.61 -6.17
CA GLN A 76 8.27 1.06 -7.20
C GLN A 76 7.81 1.46 -8.60
N MET A 77 6.52 1.40 -8.88
CA MET A 77 5.96 1.85 -10.15
C MET A 77 6.33 3.32 -10.43
N LEU A 78 6.25 4.20 -9.42
CA LEU A 78 6.64 5.59 -9.56
C LEU A 78 8.13 5.75 -9.89
N GLU A 79 8.99 4.94 -9.28
CA GLU A 79 10.44 4.93 -9.59
C GLU A 79 10.69 4.52 -11.05
N GLU A 80 10.02 3.48 -11.54
CA GLU A 80 10.10 3.04 -12.94
C GLU A 80 9.59 4.08 -13.94
N LEU A 81 8.61 4.90 -13.53
CA LEU A 81 8.11 6.03 -14.31
C LEU A 81 8.98 7.31 -14.15
N GLY A 82 10.19 7.19 -13.58
CA GLY A 82 11.07 8.34 -13.38
C GLY A 82 10.53 9.41 -12.44
N GLY A 83 9.64 9.03 -11.51
CA GLY A 83 9.05 9.93 -10.51
C GLY A 83 7.80 10.69 -10.99
N ASN A 84 7.33 10.45 -12.21
CA ASN A 84 6.18 11.18 -12.78
C ASN A 84 4.89 10.34 -12.70
N ILE A 85 4.08 10.56 -11.66
CA ILE A 85 2.81 9.85 -11.48
C ILE A 85 1.81 10.12 -12.60
N GLU A 86 1.93 11.25 -13.32
CA GLU A 86 1.01 11.60 -14.38
C GLU A 86 1.08 10.65 -15.58
N ASP A 87 2.21 9.95 -15.75
CA ASP A 87 2.39 8.94 -16.81
C ASP A 87 1.80 7.57 -16.46
N MET A 88 1.27 7.41 -15.24
CA MET A 88 0.66 6.16 -14.78
C MET A 88 -0.57 5.81 -15.62
N ARG A 89 -0.69 4.53 -15.96
CA ARG A 89 -1.90 3.90 -16.50
C ARG A 89 -2.30 2.75 -15.58
N ALA A 90 -3.57 2.39 -15.58
CA ALA A 90 -4.04 1.24 -14.81
C ALA A 90 -3.20 -0.02 -15.08
N GLN A 91 -2.86 -0.27 -16.35
CA GLN A 91 -2.06 -1.45 -16.72
C GLN A 91 -0.67 -1.44 -16.07
N HIS A 92 0.03 -0.31 -15.98
CA HIS A 92 1.33 -0.23 -15.30
C HIS A 92 1.23 -0.65 -13.84
N PHE A 93 0.11 -0.30 -13.20
CA PHE A 93 -0.12 -0.68 -11.81
C PHE A 93 -0.46 -2.16 -11.66
N LEU A 94 -1.32 -2.70 -12.53
CA LEU A 94 -1.65 -4.14 -12.56
C LEU A 94 -0.38 -4.99 -12.78
N ASP A 95 0.44 -4.61 -13.75
CA ASP A 95 1.71 -5.29 -14.04
C ASP A 95 2.65 -5.25 -12.83
N MET A 96 2.73 -4.12 -12.12
CA MET A 96 3.54 -3.98 -10.91
C MET A 96 3.02 -4.83 -9.75
N VAL A 97 1.70 -4.88 -9.53
CA VAL A 97 1.08 -5.72 -8.50
C VAL A 97 1.37 -7.19 -8.80
N GLU A 98 1.18 -7.62 -10.05
CA GLU A 98 1.49 -8.99 -10.47
C GLU A 98 2.98 -9.32 -10.34
N HIS A 99 3.87 -8.38 -10.69
CA HIS A 99 5.31 -8.53 -10.53
C HIS A 99 5.70 -8.80 -9.07
N GLN A 100 5.21 -7.98 -8.15
CA GLN A 100 5.50 -8.15 -6.72
C GLN A 100 4.84 -9.40 -6.12
N ALA A 101 3.64 -9.76 -6.60
CA ALA A 101 2.98 -11.01 -6.20
C ALA A 101 3.80 -12.25 -6.62
N LYS A 102 4.38 -12.24 -7.82
CA LYS A 102 5.30 -13.29 -8.30
C LYS A 102 6.59 -13.40 -7.48
N GLN A 103 7.04 -12.32 -6.86
CA GLN A 103 8.17 -12.34 -5.94
C GLN A 103 7.83 -12.98 -4.59
N GLY A 104 6.55 -13.18 -4.26
CA GLY A 104 6.11 -13.79 -3.01
C GLY A 104 5.78 -12.81 -1.90
N VAL A 105 5.36 -11.59 -2.24
CA VAL A 105 4.83 -10.62 -1.28
C VAL A 105 3.52 -11.13 -0.69
N ASP A 106 3.38 -11.09 0.64
CA ASP A 106 2.22 -11.65 1.35
C ASP A 106 1.01 -10.71 1.39
N TYR A 107 1.23 -9.39 1.43
CA TYR A 107 0.15 -8.40 1.41
C TYR A 107 0.59 -7.09 0.75
N MET A 108 -0.36 -6.36 0.17
CA MET A 108 -0.06 -5.11 -0.53
C MET A 108 -0.98 -3.98 -0.11
N THR A 109 -0.40 -2.80 0.19
CA THR A 109 -1.18 -1.59 0.46
C THR A 109 -1.48 -0.86 -0.84
N ILE A 110 -2.77 -0.78 -1.16
CA ILE A 110 -3.27 -0.15 -2.38
C ILE A 110 -4.34 0.89 -2.04
N HIS A 111 -4.17 2.13 -2.54
CA HIS A 111 -5.03 3.27 -2.20
C HIS A 111 -6.23 3.37 -3.16
N CYS A 112 -7.09 2.35 -3.15
CA CYS A 112 -8.29 2.30 -3.99
C CYS A 112 -9.43 3.20 -3.48
N GLY A 113 -9.46 3.55 -2.19
CA GLY A 113 -10.57 4.26 -1.56
C GLY A 113 -10.61 5.76 -1.81
N VAL A 114 -9.56 6.35 -2.36
CA VAL A 114 -9.51 7.79 -2.68
C VAL A 114 -10.33 8.05 -3.93
N LEU A 115 -11.47 8.73 -3.80
CA LEU A 115 -12.35 9.07 -4.94
C LEU A 115 -12.30 10.56 -5.26
N MET A 116 -12.53 10.88 -6.54
CA MET A 116 -12.51 12.25 -7.06
C MET A 116 -13.47 13.17 -6.31
N GLU A 117 -14.68 12.69 -6.03
CA GLU A 117 -15.72 13.43 -5.30
C GLU A 117 -15.38 13.76 -3.87
N HIS A 118 -14.41 13.06 -3.26
CA HIS A 118 -13.99 13.28 -1.87
C HIS A 118 -12.80 14.26 -1.74
N LEU A 119 -12.08 14.56 -2.83
CA LEU A 119 -10.88 15.40 -2.76
C LEU A 119 -11.17 16.81 -2.22
N HIS A 120 -12.32 17.39 -2.54
CA HIS A 120 -12.69 18.71 -2.06
C HIS A 120 -12.82 18.78 -0.53
N LEU A 121 -13.14 17.65 0.14
CA LEU A 121 -13.28 17.58 1.60
C LEU A 121 -11.95 17.79 2.33
N THR A 122 -10.82 17.61 1.64
CA THR A 122 -9.48 17.78 2.24
C THR A 122 -8.99 19.24 2.19
N THR A 123 -9.69 20.14 1.50
CA THR A 123 -9.23 21.52 1.25
C THR A 123 -9.20 22.39 2.50
N GLN A 124 -10.00 22.05 3.53
CA GLN A 124 -10.06 22.77 4.78
C GLN A 124 -9.17 22.17 5.88
N ARG A 125 -8.46 21.07 5.58
CA ARG A 125 -7.56 20.42 6.53
C ARG A 125 -6.32 21.24 6.82
N VAL A 126 -5.83 21.15 8.05
CA VAL A 126 -4.55 21.75 8.45
C VAL A 126 -3.38 21.09 7.70
N THR A 127 -3.43 19.76 7.51
CA THR A 127 -2.35 18.99 6.90
C THR A 127 -2.66 18.47 5.49
N GLY A 128 -3.85 18.74 4.96
CA GLY A 128 -4.27 18.27 3.65
C GLY A 128 -4.26 16.73 3.52
N ILE A 129 -3.63 16.21 2.47
CA ILE A 129 -3.47 14.76 2.24
C ILE A 129 -2.04 14.35 2.63
N VAL A 130 -1.87 13.72 3.79
CA VAL A 130 -0.56 13.30 4.32
C VAL A 130 -0.09 11.93 3.81
N SER A 131 -1.01 11.11 3.32
CA SER A 131 -0.67 9.84 2.69
C SER A 131 0.11 10.07 1.41
N ARG A 132 1.32 9.48 1.30
CA ARG A 132 2.11 9.56 0.07
C ARG A 132 1.37 8.93 -1.11
N GLY A 133 0.84 7.72 -0.96
CA GLY A 133 0.07 7.06 -2.00
C GLY A 133 -1.23 7.81 -2.33
N GLY A 134 -1.96 8.26 -1.29
CA GLY A 134 -3.18 9.05 -1.47
C GLY A 134 -2.93 10.37 -2.22
N SER A 135 -1.86 11.10 -1.90
CA SER A 135 -1.52 12.34 -2.60
C SER A 135 -1.09 12.12 -4.05
N LEU A 136 -0.39 11.03 -4.34
CA LEU A 136 -0.02 10.65 -5.72
C LEU A 136 -1.26 10.38 -6.57
N ILE A 137 -2.20 9.59 -6.05
CA ILE A 137 -3.47 9.28 -6.71
C ILE A 137 -4.32 10.55 -6.88
N ALA A 138 -4.43 11.38 -5.83
CA ALA A 138 -5.14 12.65 -5.91
C ALA A 138 -4.56 13.56 -7.00
N LYS A 139 -3.22 13.69 -7.09
CA LYS A 139 -2.55 14.43 -8.16
C LYS A 139 -2.91 13.89 -9.54
N TRP A 140 -2.83 12.57 -9.71
CA TRP A 140 -3.17 11.91 -10.98
C TRP A 140 -4.61 12.21 -11.39
N MET A 141 -5.57 12.03 -10.47
CA MET A 141 -6.99 12.31 -10.73
C MET A 141 -7.24 13.76 -11.12
N MET A 142 -6.62 14.70 -10.42
CA MET A 142 -6.77 16.13 -10.72
C MET A 142 -6.23 16.51 -12.10
N VAL A 143 -5.06 15.98 -12.49
CA VAL A 143 -4.44 16.24 -13.79
C VAL A 143 -5.28 15.65 -14.92
N HIS A 144 -5.71 14.41 -14.79
CA HIS A 144 -6.46 13.72 -15.84
C HIS A 144 -7.96 13.99 -15.82
N ARG A 145 -8.48 14.60 -14.74
CA ARG A 145 -9.91 14.81 -14.51
C ARG A 145 -10.71 13.50 -14.63
N LYS A 146 -10.15 12.43 -14.07
CA LYS A 146 -10.71 11.09 -14.08
C LYS A 146 -10.73 10.51 -12.68
N GLN A 147 -11.58 9.49 -12.49
CA GLN A 147 -11.64 8.72 -11.25
C GLN A 147 -10.32 7.98 -11.01
N ASN A 148 -10.11 7.60 -9.77
CA ASN A 148 -8.98 6.78 -9.33
C ASN A 148 -8.88 5.49 -10.16
N PRO A 149 -7.82 5.29 -10.95
CA PRO A 149 -7.70 4.13 -11.81
C PRO A 149 -7.59 2.82 -11.03
N LEU A 150 -7.15 2.86 -9.76
CA LEU A 150 -7.06 1.67 -8.91
C LEU A 150 -8.43 1.27 -8.37
N TYR A 151 -9.34 2.22 -8.16
CA TYR A 151 -10.74 1.94 -7.86
C TYR A 151 -11.47 1.32 -9.05
N GLU A 152 -11.25 1.87 -10.27
CA GLU A 152 -11.85 1.36 -11.49
C GLU A 152 -11.35 -0.04 -11.84
N ALA A 153 -10.07 -0.35 -11.60
CA ALA A 153 -9.44 -1.65 -11.86
C ALA A 153 -9.50 -2.62 -10.66
N PHE A 154 -10.37 -2.38 -9.67
CA PHE A 154 -10.36 -3.15 -8.42
C PHE A 154 -10.62 -4.64 -8.62
N ASP A 155 -11.50 -5.03 -9.56
CA ASP A 155 -11.78 -6.45 -9.83
C ASP A 155 -10.59 -7.14 -10.52
N ASP A 156 -9.90 -6.46 -11.45
CA ASP A 156 -8.68 -6.97 -12.07
C ASP A 156 -7.58 -7.18 -11.01
N LEU A 157 -7.48 -6.25 -10.05
CA LEU A 157 -6.58 -6.40 -8.90
C LEU A 157 -6.98 -7.58 -8.01
N CYS A 158 -8.28 -7.79 -7.74
CA CYS A 158 -8.75 -8.96 -7.00
C CYS A 158 -8.37 -10.27 -7.69
N ASP A 159 -8.43 -10.35 -9.02
CA ASP A 159 -8.02 -11.53 -9.76
C ASP A 159 -6.54 -11.86 -9.57
N ILE A 160 -5.66 -10.86 -9.60
CA ILE A 160 -4.23 -11.03 -9.31
C ILE A 160 -4.02 -11.46 -7.86
N MET A 161 -4.62 -10.74 -6.90
CA MET A 161 -4.47 -11.02 -5.46
C MET A 161 -4.92 -12.46 -5.14
N ARG A 162 -6.05 -12.90 -5.71
CA ARG A 162 -6.55 -14.27 -5.55
C ARG A 162 -5.63 -15.31 -6.17
N GLN A 163 -5.10 -15.03 -7.37
CA GLN A 163 -4.23 -15.96 -8.09
C GLN A 163 -2.95 -16.26 -7.32
N TYR A 164 -2.39 -15.27 -6.64
CA TYR A 164 -1.12 -15.37 -5.92
C TYR A 164 -1.27 -15.45 -4.39
N ASP A 165 -2.51 -15.55 -3.89
CA ASP A 165 -2.83 -15.60 -2.46
C ASP A 165 -2.28 -14.39 -1.67
N VAL A 166 -2.39 -13.21 -2.24
CA VAL A 166 -1.94 -11.95 -1.62
C VAL A 166 -3.09 -11.29 -0.86
N THR A 167 -2.83 -10.86 0.35
CA THR A 167 -3.81 -10.18 1.21
C THR A 167 -3.88 -8.68 0.91
N TRP A 168 -5.10 -8.14 0.89
CA TRP A 168 -5.33 -6.70 0.79
C TRP A 168 -4.92 -5.98 2.08
N SER A 169 -4.18 -4.89 1.92
CA SER A 169 -4.11 -3.80 2.87
C SER A 169 -4.74 -2.58 2.19
N LEU A 170 -6.04 -2.36 2.40
CA LEU A 170 -6.73 -1.23 1.77
C LEU A 170 -6.25 0.08 2.39
N GLY A 171 -5.45 0.82 1.62
CA GLY A 171 -4.74 2.00 2.09
C GLY A 171 -5.66 3.20 2.32
N ASP A 172 -5.54 3.81 3.48
CA ASP A 172 -6.24 5.02 3.89
C ASP A 172 -5.56 6.29 3.33
N GLY A 173 -5.84 6.61 2.09
CA GLY A 173 -5.24 7.75 1.39
C GLY A 173 -5.64 9.12 1.93
N LEU A 174 -6.83 9.20 2.56
CA LEU A 174 -7.37 10.42 3.16
C LEU A 174 -7.31 10.40 4.69
N ARG A 175 -6.46 9.56 5.30
CA ARG A 175 -6.23 9.60 6.75
C ARG A 175 -5.78 10.98 7.21
N PRO A 176 -6.20 11.47 8.41
CA PRO A 176 -5.78 12.77 8.94
C PRO A 176 -4.31 12.76 9.37
N GLY A 177 -3.62 13.88 9.22
CA GLY A 177 -2.24 14.09 9.67
C GLY A 177 -2.13 14.89 10.98
N SER A 178 -3.23 15.40 11.49
CA SER A 178 -3.29 16.16 12.74
C SER A 178 -4.55 15.82 13.53
N ILE A 179 -4.52 16.08 14.84
CA ILE A 179 -5.69 15.92 15.70
C ILE A 179 -6.84 16.83 15.24
N ALA A 180 -6.51 18.01 14.71
CA ALA A 180 -7.53 18.95 14.22
C ALA A 180 -8.32 18.41 13.01
N ASP A 181 -7.72 17.54 12.20
CA ASP A 181 -8.33 16.94 11.03
C ASP A 181 -8.96 15.55 11.34
N ALA A 182 -8.74 15.01 12.55
CA ALA A 182 -9.19 13.68 12.91
C ALA A 182 -10.73 13.56 12.91
N SER A 183 -11.23 12.46 12.35
CA SER A 183 -12.67 12.18 12.24
C SER A 183 -13.45 13.21 11.43
N ASP A 184 -12.81 13.79 10.42
CA ASP A 184 -13.46 14.72 9.51
C ASP A 184 -14.26 13.98 8.40
N GLU A 185 -14.99 14.72 7.61
CA GLU A 185 -15.82 14.17 6.52
C GLU A 185 -14.97 13.42 5.47
N ALA A 186 -13.75 13.87 5.18
CA ALA A 186 -12.88 13.21 4.22
C ALA A 186 -12.45 11.82 4.69
N GLN A 187 -12.10 11.68 5.98
CA GLN A 187 -11.75 10.39 6.55
C GLN A 187 -12.93 9.42 6.53
N PHE A 188 -14.12 9.87 6.94
CA PHE A 188 -15.30 9.00 6.94
C PHE A 188 -15.76 8.63 5.53
N ALA A 189 -15.73 9.57 4.58
CA ALA A 189 -16.09 9.29 3.19
C ALA A 189 -15.18 8.20 2.57
N GLU A 190 -13.87 8.24 2.83
CA GLU A 190 -12.98 7.16 2.38
C GLU A 190 -13.25 5.86 3.13
N LEU A 191 -13.50 5.88 4.43
CA LEU A 191 -13.81 4.67 5.21
C LEU A 191 -15.05 3.94 4.70
N ASP A 192 -16.08 4.66 4.30
CA ASP A 192 -17.28 4.07 3.69
C ASP A 192 -16.95 3.33 2.39
N VAL A 193 -16.13 3.94 1.52
CA VAL A 193 -15.64 3.30 0.30
C VAL A 193 -14.76 2.08 0.60
N LEU A 194 -13.84 2.18 1.57
CA LEU A 194 -12.99 1.05 1.98
C LEU A 194 -13.82 -0.11 2.54
N GLY A 195 -14.90 0.18 3.27
CA GLY A 195 -15.88 -0.81 3.75
C GLY A 195 -16.59 -1.53 2.59
N GLU A 196 -16.98 -0.81 1.55
CA GLU A 196 -17.56 -1.38 0.33
C GLU A 196 -16.55 -2.24 -0.43
N LEU A 197 -15.32 -1.74 -0.63
CA LEU A 197 -14.25 -2.48 -1.29
C LEU A 197 -13.84 -3.74 -0.51
N THR A 198 -13.83 -3.69 0.82
CA THR A 198 -13.59 -4.87 1.67
C THR A 198 -14.59 -5.97 1.37
N LYS A 199 -15.88 -5.64 1.34
CA LYS A 199 -16.93 -6.60 1.02
C LYS A 199 -16.77 -7.14 -0.40
N ARG A 200 -16.51 -6.25 -1.37
CA ARG A 200 -16.30 -6.62 -2.78
C ARG A 200 -15.07 -7.54 -2.94
N GLY A 201 -13.96 -7.27 -2.22
CA GLY A 201 -12.79 -8.13 -2.20
C GLY A 201 -13.11 -9.52 -1.65
N GLN A 202 -13.84 -9.60 -0.53
CA GLN A 202 -14.28 -10.88 0.04
C GLN A 202 -15.18 -11.66 -0.92
N ASP A 203 -16.12 -11.00 -1.59
CA ASP A 203 -17.01 -11.62 -2.59
C ASP A 203 -16.22 -12.16 -3.79
N ASN A 204 -15.07 -11.54 -4.13
CA ASN A 204 -14.12 -12.01 -5.14
C ASN A 204 -13.13 -13.08 -4.62
N GLY A 205 -13.24 -13.53 -3.37
CA GLY A 205 -12.43 -14.59 -2.78
C GLY A 205 -11.02 -14.16 -2.38
N THR A 206 -10.82 -12.86 -2.09
CA THR A 206 -9.59 -12.32 -1.52
C THR A 206 -9.72 -12.04 -0.01
N GLN A 207 -8.59 -11.81 0.67
CA GLN A 207 -8.54 -11.46 2.09
C GLN A 207 -8.15 -9.99 2.26
#